data_18e478cdf2626eba8f447ee570f19cec
#
_entry.id   18e478cdf2626eba8f447ee570f19cec
#
_cell.length_a   1.000
_cell.length_b   1.000
_cell.length_c   1.000
_cell.angle_alpha   90.00
_cell.angle_beta   90.00
_cell.angle_gamma   90.00
#
_symmetry.space_group_name_H-M   'P 1'
#
loop_
_entity.id
_entity.type
_entity.pdbx_description
1 polymer ?
#
loop_
_entity_poly.entity_id
_entity_poly.type
_entity_poly.pdbx_seq_one_letter_code
_entity_poly.pdbx_strand_id
1 'polypeptide(L)'
;MNKIVVEVSVGELLDKISILEIKKEKIKDPEKLRFINNEHDVLKDQFLKNVKSDKKLDSLFKFLKEINNKLWVIEDDKRLCEKNSDFGDEFIKLSRDVHFLNDERAKIKLEINNHTGSKIKEIKEYTSY
;
A
#
# COMPACT_ATOMS: atom_id res chain seq x y z
N MET A 1 11.25 21.25 14.18
CA MET A 1 11.76 19.91 13.81
C MET A 1 12.01 19.85 12.32
N ASN A 2 13.16 19.35 11.92
CA ASN A 2 13.52 19.24 10.51
C ASN A 2 12.78 18.09 9.83
N LYS A 3 12.51 18.26 8.54
CA LYS A 3 11.98 17.17 7.70
C LYS A 3 13.05 16.10 7.54
N ILE A 4 12.63 14.85 7.51
CA ILE A 4 13.48 13.74 7.13
C ILE A 4 13.11 13.35 5.71
N VAL A 5 14.10 13.37 4.81
CA VAL A 5 13.92 13.02 3.41
C VAL A 5 14.74 11.77 3.09
N VAL A 6 14.09 10.79 2.49
CA VAL A 6 14.75 9.57 2.03
C VAL A 6 14.37 9.31 0.58
N GLU A 7 15.28 8.71 -0.16
CA GLU A 7 14.97 8.29 -1.52
C GLU A 7 14.12 7.01 -1.47
N VAL A 8 13.04 7.00 -2.26
CA VAL A 8 12.16 5.83 -2.37
C VAL A 8 11.95 5.49 -3.85
N SER A 9 11.57 4.24 -4.11
CA SER A 9 11.16 3.83 -5.44
C SER A 9 9.81 4.45 -5.82
N VAL A 10 9.52 4.52 -7.11
CA VAL A 10 8.20 4.96 -7.59
C VAL A 10 7.10 4.03 -7.05
N GLY A 11 7.35 2.72 -7.06
CA GLY A 11 6.41 1.74 -6.51
C GLY A 11 6.11 1.97 -5.03
N GLU A 12 7.12 2.28 -4.23
CA GLU A 12 6.94 2.59 -2.81
C GLU A 12 6.12 3.86 -2.61
N LEU A 13 6.40 4.90 -3.40
CA LEU A 13 5.66 6.16 -3.34
C LEU A 13 4.18 5.94 -3.65
N LEU A 14 3.89 5.23 -4.74
CA LEU A 14 2.50 4.95 -5.13
C LEU A 14 1.80 4.03 -4.14
N ASP A 15 2.50 3.09 -3.55
CA ASP A 15 1.97 2.24 -2.48
C ASP A 15 1.49 3.09 -1.30
N LYS A 16 2.33 4.00 -0.83
CA LYS A 16 1.96 4.94 0.25
C LYS A 16 0.77 5.81 -0.11
N ILE A 17 0.74 6.35 -1.33
CA ILE A 17 -0.38 7.18 -1.80
C ILE A 17 -1.67 6.37 -1.81
N SER A 18 -1.64 5.13 -2.31
CA SER A 18 -2.82 4.27 -2.35
C SER A 18 -3.37 3.98 -0.96
N ILE A 19 -2.49 3.72 0.01
CA ILE A 19 -2.89 3.48 1.40
C ILE A 19 -3.50 4.73 2.02
N LEU A 20 -2.94 5.90 1.74
CA LEU A 20 -3.50 7.17 2.22
C LEU A 20 -4.89 7.42 1.64
N GLU A 21 -5.12 7.09 0.39
CA GLU A 21 -6.46 7.19 -0.22
C GLU A 21 -7.46 6.27 0.47
N ILE A 22 -7.04 5.05 0.80
CA ILE A 22 -7.89 4.11 1.56
C ILE A 22 -8.20 4.66 2.95
N LYS A 23 -7.21 5.22 3.63
CA LYS A 23 -7.39 5.85 4.94
C LYS A 23 -8.41 7.00 4.88
N LYS A 24 -8.36 7.82 3.82
CA LYS A 24 -9.34 8.90 3.63
C LYS A 24 -10.77 8.37 3.51
N GLU A 25 -10.93 7.22 2.87
CA GLU A 25 -12.24 6.59 2.68
C GLU A 25 -12.77 5.93 3.95
N LYS A 26 -11.89 5.39 4.79
CA LYS A 26 -12.24 4.55 5.95
C LYS A 26 -12.27 5.31 7.27
N ILE A 27 -11.40 6.29 7.46
CA ILE A 27 -11.25 6.99 8.74
C ILE A 27 -12.18 8.19 8.77
N LYS A 28 -12.89 8.36 9.90
CA LYS A 28 -13.89 9.43 10.07
C LYS A 28 -13.46 10.53 11.03
N ASP A 29 -12.48 10.25 11.91
CA ASP A 29 -11.99 11.24 12.89
C ASP A 29 -11.38 12.44 12.17
N PRO A 30 -11.92 13.66 12.39
CA PRO A 30 -11.45 14.86 11.68
C PRO A 30 -9.98 15.20 11.93
N GLU A 31 -9.46 14.97 13.11
CA GLU A 31 -8.06 15.25 13.41
C GLU A 31 -7.13 14.29 12.71
N LYS A 32 -7.45 13.00 12.71
CA LYS A 32 -6.69 12.00 11.96
C LYS A 32 -6.73 12.29 10.46
N LEU A 33 -7.89 12.68 9.93
CA LEU A 33 -8.04 13.05 8.52
C LEU A 33 -7.19 14.25 8.14
N ARG A 34 -7.02 15.21 9.03
CA ARG A 34 -6.14 16.35 8.78
C ARG A 34 -4.71 15.92 8.52
N PHE A 35 -4.17 15.02 9.34
CA PHE A 35 -2.83 14.47 9.13
C PHE A 35 -2.73 13.62 7.86
N ILE A 36 -3.74 12.80 7.60
CA ILE A 36 -3.79 11.95 6.40
C ILE A 36 -3.82 12.80 5.13
N ASN A 37 -4.66 13.82 5.09
CA ASN A 37 -4.75 14.73 3.94
C ASN A 37 -3.45 15.48 3.71
N ASN A 38 -2.80 15.95 4.77
CA ASN A 38 -1.52 16.63 4.67
C ASN A 38 -0.44 15.72 4.09
N GLU A 39 -0.32 14.50 4.59
CA GLU A 39 0.65 13.53 4.08
C GLU A 39 0.34 13.19 2.61
N HIS A 40 -0.92 12.95 2.28
CA HIS A 40 -1.33 12.66 0.91
C HIS A 40 -0.95 13.79 -0.05
N ASP A 41 -1.21 15.04 0.33
CA ASP A 41 -0.88 16.19 -0.50
C ASP A 41 0.61 16.31 -0.75
N VAL A 42 1.43 16.10 0.29
CA VAL A 42 2.89 16.14 0.17
C VAL A 42 3.40 15.05 -0.78
N LEU A 43 2.93 13.82 -0.61
CA LEU A 43 3.37 12.70 -1.46
C LEU A 43 2.85 12.81 -2.88
N LYS A 44 1.61 13.26 -3.07
CA LYS A 44 1.03 13.47 -4.39
C LYS A 44 1.80 14.55 -5.16
N ASP A 45 2.20 15.61 -4.48
CA ASP A 45 3.03 16.67 -5.07
C ASP A 45 4.38 16.12 -5.55
N GLN A 46 5.03 15.28 -4.75
CA GLN A 46 6.27 14.61 -5.15
C GLN A 46 6.07 13.72 -6.38
N PHE A 47 4.97 13.00 -6.43
CA PHE A 47 4.62 12.18 -7.60
C PHE A 47 4.47 13.04 -8.86
N LEU A 48 3.67 14.10 -8.78
CA LEU A 48 3.40 14.98 -9.92
C LEU A 48 4.66 15.68 -10.45
N LYS A 49 5.60 16.01 -9.57
CA LYS A 49 6.85 16.66 -9.95
C LYS A 49 7.88 15.73 -10.60
N ASN A 50 7.85 14.45 -10.23
CA ASN A 50 8.94 13.54 -10.55
C ASN A 50 8.57 12.38 -11.47
N VAL A 51 7.29 12.10 -11.66
CA VAL A 51 6.83 10.95 -12.44
C VAL A 51 5.85 11.40 -13.51
N LYS A 52 6.14 10.99 -14.75
CA LYS A 52 5.22 11.19 -15.86
C LYS A 52 4.23 10.03 -15.90
N SER A 53 2.96 10.32 -15.74
CA SER A 53 1.90 9.29 -15.73
C SER A 53 1.49 8.91 -17.15
N ASP A 54 1.05 7.67 -17.30
CA ASP A 54 0.45 7.15 -18.53
C ASP A 54 -0.65 6.14 -18.16
N LYS A 55 -1.33 5.61 -19.17
CA LYS A 55 -2.45 4.67 -18.96
C LYS A 55 -2.03 3.40 -18.25
N LYS A 56 -0.83 2.89 -18.54
CA LYS A 56 -0.33 1.68 -17.89
C LYS A 56 -0.06 1.92 -16.41
N LEU A 57 0.55 3.04 -16.09
CA LEU A 57 0.83 3.41 -14.69
C LEU A 57 -0.49 3.59 -13.92
N ASP A 58 -1.48 4.23 -14.52
CA ASP A 58 -2.80 4.39 -13.90
C ASP A 58 -3.45 3.05 -13.60
N SER A 59 -3.36 2.08 -14.51
CA SER A 59 -3.86 0.73 -14.31
C SER A 59 -3.12 -0.01 -13.19
N LEU A 60 -1.80 0.10 -13.16
CA LEU A 60 -0.99 -0.52 -12.11
C LEU A 60 -1.31 0.08 -10.74
N PHE A 61 -1.48 1.39 -10.67
CA PHE A 61 -1.88 2.06 -9.42
C PHE A 61 -3.25 1.58 -8.94
N LYS A 62 -4.20 1.43 -9.86
CA LYS A 62 -5.54 0.92 -9.52
C LYS A 62 -5.48 -0.49 -8.94
N PHE A 63 -4.71 -1.40 -9.56
CA PHE A 63 -4.50 -2.74 -9.03
C PHE A 63 -3.85 -2.73 -7.66
N LEU A 64 -2.84 -1.89 -7.48
CA LEU A 64 -2.15 -1.75 -6.19
C LEU A 64 -3.13 -1.30 -5.10
N LYS A 65 -3.95 -0.31 -5.39
CA LYS A 65 -4.97 0.16 -4.45
C LYS A 65 -6.00 -0.93 -4.12
N GLU A 66 -6.43 -1.71 -5.10
CA GLU A 66 -7.35 -2.83 -4.88
C GLU A 66 -6.74 -3.87 -3.93
N ILE A 67 -5.48 -4.23 -4.12
CA ILE A 67 -4.77 -5.17 -3.24
C ILE A 67 -4.64 -4.60 -1.83
N ASN A 68 -4.26 -3.35 -1.71
CA ASN A 68 -4.14 -2.70 -0.40
C ASN A 68 -5.47 -2.59 0.31
N ASN A 69 -6.56 -2.40 -0.43
CA ASN A 69 -7.90 -2.37 0.17
C ASN A 69 -8.32 -3.75 0.69
N LYS A 70 -8.00 -4.82 -0.05
CA LYS A 70 -8.22 -6.20 0.44
C LYS A 70 -7.42 -6.48 1.69
N LEU A 71 -6.15 -6.06 1.72
CA LEU A 71 -5.30 -6.21 2.91
C LEU A 71 -5.85 -5.45 4.11
N TRP A 72 -6.38 -4.25 3.88
CA TRP A 72 -7.02 -3.47 4.95
C TRP A 72 -8.16 -4.24 5.60
N VAL A 73 -9.05 -4.80 4.78
CA VAL A 73 -10.21 -5.58 5.28
C VAL A 73 -9.74 -6.82 6.02
N ILE A 74 -8.78 -7.56 5.47
CA ILE A 74 -8.25 -8.79 6.09
C ILE A 74 -7.59 -8.48 7.43
N GLU A 75 -6.79 -7.42 7.51
CA GLU A 75 -6.14 -7.02 8.76
C GLU A 75 -7.18 -6.67 9.85
N ASP A 76 -8.25 -6.00 9.45
CA ASP A 76 -9.34 -5.66 10.36
C ASP A 76 -10.08 -6.92 10.85
N ASP A 77 -10.38 -7.83 9.94
CA ASP A 77 -11.03 -9.10 10.25
C ASP A 77 -10.15 -9.98 11.15
N LYS A 78 -8.84 -9.99 10.94
CA LYS A 78 -7.89 -10.69 11.82
C LYS A 78 -7.92 -10.14 13.24
N ARG A 79 -7.97 -8.81 13.36
CA ARG A 79 -8.05 -8.17 14.67
C ARG A 79 -9.37 -8.49 15.38
N LEU A 80 -10.44 -8.64 14.62
CA LEU A 80 -11.71 -9.08 15.17
C LEU A 80 -11.63 -10.53 15.70
N CYS A 81 -10.99 -11.42 14.95
CA CYS A 81 -10.71 -12.78 15.41
C CYS A 81 -9.89 -12.77 16.70
N GLU A 82 -8.85 -11.94 16.78
CA GLU A 82 -8.02 -11.79 17.98
C GLU A 82 -8.86 -11.34 19.17
N LYS A 83 -9.68 -10.31 18.98
CA LYS A 83 -10.57 -9.78 20.01
C LYS A 83 -11.52 -10.86 20.57
N ASN A 84 -11.99 -11.75 19.70
CA ASN A 84 -12.94 -12.81 20.07
C ASN A 84 -12.24 -14.12 20.45
N SER A 85 -10.91 -14.13 20.48
CA SER A 85 -10.09 -15.34 20.73
C SER A 85 -10.44 -16.48 19.76
N ASP A 86 -10.79 -16.13 18.52
CA ASP A 86 -11.11 -17.08 17.46
C ASP A 86 -9.87 -17.31 16.59
N PHE A 87 -9.21 -18.44 16.79
CA PHE A 87 -7.99 -18.81 16.05
C PHE A 87 -8.21 -20.07 15.19
N GLY A 88 -9.47 -20.31 14.81
CA GLY A 88 -9.88 -21.43 13.99
C GLY A 88 -9.67 -21.18 12.50
N ASP A 89 -10.50 -21.83 11.67
CA ASP A 89 -10.36 -21.88 10.22
C ASP A 89 -10.40 -20.48 9.59
N GLU A 90 -11.26 -19.59 10.09
CA GLU A 90 -11.36 -18.22 9.59
C GLU A 90 -10.05 -17.46 9.78
N PHE A 91 -9.49 -17.50 10.98
CA PHE A 91 -8.20 -16.85 11.28
C PHE A 91 -7.07 -17.41 10.42
N ILE A 92 -7.03 -18.71 10.24
CA ILE A 92 -6.03 -19.37 9.41
C ILE A 92 -6.14 -18.91 7.96
N LYS A 93 -7.35 -18.87 7.41
CA LYS A 93 -7.58 -18.41 6.04
C LYS A 93 -7.12 -16.96 5.84
N LEU A 94 -7.53 -16.07 6.75
CA LEU A 94 -7.14 -14.66 6.70
C LEU A 94 -5.61 -14.52 6.76
N SER A 95 -4.96 -15.28 7.64
CA SER A 95 -3.50 -15.24 7.78
C SER A 95 -2.77 -15.72 6.52
N ARG A 96 -3.31 -16.72 5.86
CA ARG A 96 -2.76 -17.18 4.58
C ARG A 96 -2.95 -16.15 3.48
N ASP A 97 -4.12 -15.55 3.39
CA ASP A 97 -4.42 -14.53 2.39
C ASP A 97 -3.47 -13.33 2.49
N VAL A 98 -3.03 -12.98 3.69
CA VAL A 98 -2.08 -11.86 3.90
C VAL A 98 -0.79 -12.07 3.11
N HIS A 99 -0.15 -13.22 3.20
CA HIS A 99 1.11 -13.40 2.48
C HIS A 99 0.92 -13.54 0.96
N PHE A 100 -0.16 -14.15 0.50
CA PHE A 100 -0.47 -14.20 -0.93
C PHE A 100 -0.70 -12.81 -1.50
N LEU A 101 -1.47 -11.97 -0.82
CA LEU A 101 -1.73 -10.60 -1.26
C LEU A 101 -0.49 -9.71 -1.17
N ASN A 102 0.34 -9.90 -0.15
CA ASN A 102 1.61 -9.17 -0.06
C ASN A 102 2.58 -9.56 -1.19
N ASP A 103 2.56 -10.80 -1.65
CA ASP A 103 3.34 -11.23 -2.81
C ASP A 103 2.85 -10.54 -4.08
N GLU A 104 1.54 -10.47 -4.29
CA GLU A 104 0.95 -9.72 -5.42
C GLU A 104 1.28 -8.23 -5.35
N ARG A 105 1.20 -7.65 -4.16
CA ARG A 105 1.56 -6.26 -3.92
C ARG A 105 3.01 -5.98 -4.30
N ALA A 106 3.94 -6.82 -3.84
CA ALA A 106 5.36 -6.67 -4.18
C ALA A 106 5.60 -6.79 -5.68
N LYS A 107 4.90 -7.70 -6.35
CA LYS A 107 4.99 -7.88 -7.81
C LYS A 107 4.54 -6.63 -8.56
N ILE A 108 3.42 -6.04 -8.17
CA ILE A 108 2.91 -4.83 -8.81
C ILE A 108 3.84 -3.65 -8.57
N LYS A 109 4.36 -3.50 -7.36
CA LYS A 109 5.35 -2.45 -7.05
C LYS A 109 6.59 -2.59 -7.92
N LEU A 110 7.07 -3.80 -8.15
CA LEU A 110 8.20 -4.05 -9.03
C LEU A 110 7.85 -3.72 -10.49
N GLU A 111 6.67 -4.07 -10.96
CA GLU A 111 6.21 -3.71 -12.31
C GLU A 111 6.16 -2.18 -12.49
N ILE A 112 5.68 -1.46 -11.48
CA ILE A 112 5.69 0.01 -11.48
C ILE A 112 7.12 0.53 -11.59
N ASN A 113 8.05 -0.01 -10.81
CA ASN A 113 9.45 0.40 -10.84
C ASN A 113 10.09 0.15 -12.21
N ASN A 114 9.82 -0.99 -12.81
CA ASN A 114 10.34 -1.33 -14.13
C ASN A 114 9.73 -0.45 -15.23
N HIS A 115 8.44 -0.20 -15.16
CA HIS A 115 7.73 0.62 -16.14
C HIS A 115 8.18 2.09 -16.09
N THR A 116 8.41 2.63 -14.91
CA THR A 116 8.79 4.04 -14.72
C THR A 116 10.29 4.28 -14.75
N GLY A 117 11.10 3.22 -14.80
CA GLY A 117 12.56 3.35 -14.75
C GLY A 117 13.06 3.80 -13.38
N SER A 118 12.40 3.41 -12.31
CA SER A 118 12.82 3.77 -10.96
C SER A 118 14.25 3.29 -10.70
N LYS A 119 15.10 4.18 -10.18
CA LYS A 119 16.49 3.85 -9.84
C LYS A 119 16.58 2.93 -8.65
N ILE A 120 15.65 3.09 -7.69
CA ILE A 120 15.57 2.27 -6.49
C ILE A 120 14.48 1.24 -6.72
N LYS A 121 14.78 -0.04 -6.42
CA LYS A 121 13.83 -1.14 -6.52
C LYS A 121 13.94 -1.99 -5.27
N GLU A 122 12.80 -2.23 -4.63
CA GLU A 122 12.74 -3.13 -3.49
C GLU A 122 12.85 -4.58 -3.97
N ILE A 123 13.76 -5.32 -3.37
CA ILE A 123 13.95 -6.74 -3.66
C ILE A 123 13.46 -7.54 -2.45
N LYS A 124 12.64 -8.55 -2.73
CA LYS A 124 12.15 -9.47 -1.71
C LYS A 124 12.54 -10.90 -2.07
N GLU A 125 12.95 -11.64 -1.06
CA GLU A 125 13.32 -13.04 -1.22
C GLU A 125 12.80 -13.81 -0.01
N TYR A 126 11.74 -14.59 -0.24
CA TYR A 126 11.13 -15.43 0.78
C TYR A 126 11.19 -16.89 0.33
N THR A 127 10.95 -17.80 1.27
CA THR A 127 10.82 -19.22 0.95
C THR A 127 9.73 -19.41 -0.11
N SER A 128 10.07 -20.17 -1.15
CA SER A 128 9.12 -20.54 -2.20
C SER A 128 8.08 -21.53 -1.67
N TYR A 129 6.88 -21.44 -2.15
CA TYR A 129 5.80 -22.34 -1.78
C TYR A 129 4.90 -22.69 -2.95
#